data_79c4bd5fbf2ba2dc85cae3d0c72b1d56
#
_entry.id   79c4bd5fbf2ba2dc85cae3d0c72b1d56
#
_cell.length_a   1.000
_cell.length_b   1.000
_cell.length_c   1.000
_cell.angle_alpha   90.00
_cell.angle_beta   90.00
_cell.angle_gamma   90.00
#
_symmetry.space_group_name_H-M   'P 1'
#
loop_
_entity.id
_entity.type
_entity.pdbx_description
1 polymer ?
#
loop_
_entity_poly.entity_id
_entity_poly.type
_entity_poly.pdbx_seq_one_letter_code
_entity_poly.pdbx_strand_id
1 'polypeptide(L)'
;LARLAREAEERMRYLRLLVIFYKNSLLRELEYRVNFLANAFMSVFWLTWGILGVSVFFLHRNRMGDWTFPEALMVVGLFTFFEGVIEALLRPNVGAVIEQIRDGTLDFVLTKPVNAQFIASLRNLVIWRLVDVILGMMVILYGLSQLHVTPTPAQVMFFIAMVISALMMVYSIWLIMVSLAFWFVRIDNITELFYAFYEAGRYPVTIYRGVVRVLLTFIVPIAFITTFPASALLGRLDMTTASIGFAFALGLFIFSNRFWNFALRYYSSASS
;
A
#
# COMPACT_ATOMS: atom_id res chain seq x y z
N LEU A 1 -29.01 16.62 -18.82
CA LEU A 1 -27.97 17.65 -18.87
C LEU A 1 -27.64 18.20 -17.48
N ALA A 2 -28.61 18.66 -16.65
CA ALA A 2 -28.37 19.23 -15.33
C ALA A 2 -27.70 18.23 -14.35
N ARG A 3 -28.03 16.93 -14.42
CA ARG A 3 -27.40 15.88 -13.59
C ARG A 3 -25.94 15.66 -13.97
N LEU A 4 -25.66 15.58 -15.29
CA LEU A 4 -24.28 15.42 -15.78
C LEU A 4 -23.40 16.63 -15.46
N ALA A 5 -23.98 17.85 -15.51
CA ALA A 5 -23.26 19.06 -15.10
C ALA A 5 -22.90 19.04 -13.61
N ARG A 6 -23.82 18.64 -12.71
CA ARG A 6 -23.54 18.50 -11.26
C ARG A 6 -22.47 17.43 -10.99
N GLU A 7 -22.55 16.27 -11.65
CA GLU A 7 -21.55 15.20 -11.49
C GLU A 7 -20.16 15.66 -11.96
N ALA A 8 -20.10 16.44 -13.06
CA ALA A 8 -18.85 17.02 -13.55
C ALA A 8 -18.28 18.07 -12.57
N GLU A 9 -19.14 18.92 -12.00
CA GLU A 9 -18.77 19.94 -11.03
C GLU A 9 -18.25 19.31 -9.72
N GLU A 10 -18.88 18.25 -9.25
CA GLU A 10 -18.40 17.46 -8.10
C GLU A 10 -17.03 16.84 -8.37
N ARG A 11 -16.83 16.18 -9.52
CA ARG A 11 -15.53 15.62 -9.90
C ARG A 11 -14.44 16.69 -9.94
N MET A 12 -14.72 17.84 -10.54
CA MET A 12 -13.79 18.97 -10.58
C MET A 12 -13.45 19.50 -9.18
N ARG A 13 -14.39 19.51 -8.26
CA ARG A 13 -14.16 19.89 -6.86
C ARG A 13 -13.17 18.94 -6.18
N TYR A 14 -13.35 17.62 -6.30
CA TYR A 14 -12.44 16.63 -5.73
C TYR A 14 -11.04 16.71 -6.33
N LEU A 15 -10.92 16.90 -7.64
CA LEU A 15 -9.63 17.09 -8.30
C LEU A 15 -8.90 18.35 -7.82
N ARG A 16 -9.61 19.48 -7.68
CA ARG A 16 -9.05 20.72 -7.13
C ARG A 16 -8.56 20.53 -5.69
N LEU A 17 -9.31 19.79 -4.87
CA LEU A 17 -8.90 19.47 -3.50
C LEU A 17 -7.63 18.64 -3.46
N LEU A 18 -7.49 17.61 -4.31
CA LEU A 18 -6.26 16.82 -4.43
C LEU A 18 -5.07 17.70 -4.81
N VAL A 19 -5.23 18.55 -5.81
CA VAL A 19 -4.16 19.48 -6.22
C VAL A 19 -3.75 20.39 -5.07
N ILE A 20 -4.70 20.93 -4.30
CA ILE A 20 -4.41 21.78 -3.14
C ILE A 20 -3.68 20.97 -2.05
N PHE A 21 -4.14 19.76 -1.73
CA PHE A 21 -3.52 18.90 -0.72
C PHE A 21 -2.07 18.58 -1.08
N TYR A 22 -1.84 18.13 -2.32
CA TYR A 22 -0.50 17.73 -2.76
C TYR A 22 0.44 18.92 -2.97
N LYS A 23 -0.09 20.06 -3.43
CA LYS A 23 0.68 21.30 -3.48
C LYS A 23 1.14 21.73 -2.08
N ASN A 24 0.27 21.66 -1.08
CA ASN A 24 0.63 22.00 0.30
C ASN A 24 1.65 21.00 0.87
N SER A 25 1.52 19.71 0.55
CA SER A 25 2.51 18.69 0.93
C SER A 25 3.86 18.98 0.28
N LEU A 26 3.89 19.33 -1.00
CA LEU A 26 5.12 19.67 -1.72
C LEU A 26 5.80 20.94 -1.13
N LEU A 27 5.02 21.96 -0.83
CA LEU A 27 5.57 23.20 -0.26
C LEU A 27 6.25 22.93 1.10
N ARG A 28 5.65 22.09 1.94
CA ARG A 28 6.24 21.66 3.22
C ARG A 28 7.57 20.93 3.02
N GLU A 29 7.64 20.00 2.07
CA GLU A 29 8.87 19.25 1.78
C GLU A 29 9.97 20.14 1.20
N LEU A 30 9.63 21.13 0.35
CA LEU A 30 10.58 22.07 -0.23
C LEU A 30 11.19 23.03 0.81
N GLU A 31 10.48 23.30 1.90
CA GLU A 31 10.99 24.08 3.02
C GLU A 31 12.13 23.36 3.73
N TYR A 32 12.07 22.02 3.82
CA TYR A 32 13.06 21.19 4.52
C TYR A 32 13.89 20.33 3.56
N ARG A 33 14.57 20.96 2.58
CA ARG A 33 15.32 20.29 1.50
C ARG A 33 16.35 19.27 2.00
N VAL A 34 17.06 19.60 3.10
CA VAL A 34 18.09 18.73 3.67
C VAL A 34 17.45 17.44 4.20
N ASN A 35 16.29 17.55 4.85
CA ASN A 35 15.54 16.41 5.34
C ASN A 35 15.05 15.51 4.19
N PHE A 36 14.57 16.10 3.09
CA PHE A 36 14.22 15.36 1.88
C PHE A 36 15.40 14.55 1.34
N LEU A 37 16.57 15.17 1.17
CA LEU A 37 17.77 14.48 0.67
C LEU A 37 18.26 13.39 1.62
N ALA A 38 18.24 13.66 2.94
CA ALA A 38 18.63 12.67 3.94
C ALA A 38 17.69 11.45 3.91
N ASN A 39 16.38 11.66 3.82
CA ASN A 39 15.41 10.59 3.74
C ASN A 39 15.51 9.80 2.42
N ALA A 40 15.74 10.49 1.28
CA ALA A 40 15.97 9.82 0.00
C ALA A 40 17.24 8.94 0.04
N PHE A 41 18.32 9.43 0.68
CA PHE A 41 19.51 8.62 0.91
C PHE A 41 19.24 7.41 1.78
N MET A 42 18.47 7.57 2.86
CA MET A 42 18.08 6.45 3.72
C MET A 42 17.22 5.41 2.97
N SER A 43 16.35 5.81 2.04
CA SER A 43 15.61 4.89 1.18
C SER A 43 16.55 4.02 0.35
N VAL A 44 17.56 4.63 -0.29
CA VAL A 44 18.58 3.87 -1.06
C VAL A 44 19.38 2.94 -0.14
N PHE A 45 19.75 3.43 1.06
CA PHE A 45 20.49 2.63 2.05
C PHE A 45 19.69 1.39 2.47
N TRP A 46 18.44 1.54 2.85
CA TRP A 46 17.59 0.42 3.29
C TRP A 46 17.27 -0.55 2.17
N LEU A 47 17.04 -0.05 0.94
CA LEU A 47 16.87 -0.90 -0.24
C LEU A 47 18.13 -1.72 -0.51
N THR A 48 19.33 -1.09 -0.48
CA THR A 48 20.60 -1.77 -0.67
C THR A 48 20.79 -2.85 0.38
N TRP A 49 20.48 -2.57 1.65
CA TRP A 49 20.53 -3.54 2.74
C TRP A 49 19.56 -4.70 2.53
N GLY A 50 18.37 -4.42 2.04
CA GLY A 50 17.36 -5.44 1.67
C GLY A 50 17.86 -6.36 0.55
N ILE A 51 18.46 -5.80 -0.50
CA ILE A 51 19.04 -6.56 -1.61
C ILE A 51 20.22 -7.42 -1.11
N LEU A 52 21.11 -6.85 -0.28
CA LEU A 52 22.20 -7.60 0.33
C LEU A 52 21.70 -8.75 1.18
N GLY A 53 20.66 -8.53 2.00
CA GLY A 53 20.03 -9.58 2.80
C GLY A 53 19.53 -10.74 1.95
N VAL A 54 18.86 -10.45 0.83
CA VAL A 54 18.43 -11.50 -0.11
C VAL A 54 19.62 -12.15 -0.79
N SER A 55 20.66 -11.39 -1.20
CA SER A 55 21.82 -11.93 -1.91
C SER A 55 22.59 -12.96 -1.10
N VAL A 56 22.65 -12.81 0.23
CA VAL A 56 23.31 -13.78 1.14
C VAL A 56 22.76 -15.20 0.97
N PHE A 57 21.45 -15.35 0.76
CA PHE A 57 20.85 -16.67 0.51
C PHE A 57 21.39 -17.32 -0.76
N PHE A 58 21.69 -16.51 -1.78
CA PHE A 58 22.16 -16.99 -3.08
C PHE A 58 23.68 -17.22 -3.15
N LEU A 59 24.43 -16.83 -2.11
CA LEU A 59 25.86 -17.19 -2.03
C LEU A 59 26.11 -18.70 -1.88
N HIS A 60 25.14 -19.40 -1.27
CA HIS A 60 25.29 -20.83 -0.97
C HIS A 60 24.27 -21.71 -1.73
N ARG A 61 23.27 -21.11 -2.38
CA ARG A 61 22.22 -21.83 -3.12
C ARG A 61 21.79 -21.03 -4.35
N ASN A 62 21.61 -21.71 -5.46
CA ASN A 62 21.16 -21.08 -6.72
C ASN A 62 19.67 -20.72 -6.74
N ARG A 63 18.91 -21.20 -5.74
CA ARG A 63 17.46 -20.95 -5.64
C ARG A 63 16.99 -20.79 -4.19
N MET A 64 16.03 -19.90 -4.00
CA MET A 64 15.30 -19.73 -2.76
C MET A 64 13.88 -20.30 -2.97
N GLY A 65 13.66 -21.58 -2.58
CA GLY A 65 12.49 -22.31 -3.04
C GLY A 65 12.55 -22.49 -4.57
N ASP A 66 11.51 -22.00 -5.25
CA ASP A 66 11.43 -22.03 -6.72
C ASP A 66 11.93 -20.73 -7.39
N TRP A 67 12.46 -19.78 -6.61
CA TRP A 67 12.85 -18.44 -7.07
C TRP A 67 14.36 -18.36 -7.33
N THR A 68 14.76 -17.83 -8.48
CA THR A 68 16.12 -17.41 -8.79
C THR A 68 16.40 -16.03 -8.20
N PHE A 69 17.66 -15.60 -8.15
CA PHE A 69 18.03 -14.30 -7.61
C PHE A 69 17.34 -13.12 -8.33
N PRO A 70 17.32 -13.03 -9.68
CA PRO A 70 16.59 -11.96 -10.36
C PRO A 70 15.08 -11.96 -10.05
N GLU A 71 14.47 -13.12 -9.93
CA GLU A 71 13.06 -13.23 -9.57
C GLU A 71 12.80 -12.77 -8.12
N ALA A 72 13.68 -13.12 -7.19
CA ALA A 72 13.61 -12.66 -5.81
C ALA A 72 13.79 -11.13 -5.71
N LEU A 73 14.65 -10.53 -6.56
CA LEU A 73 14.78 -9.07 -6.68
C LEU A 73 13.46 -8.41 -7.09
N MET A 74 12.67 -9.02 -7.97
CA MET A 74 11.35 -8.47 -8.32
C MET A 74 10.40 -8.44 -7.11
N VAL A 75 10.48 -9.43 -6.23
CA VAL A 75 9.71 -9.45 -4.97
C VAL A 75 10.19 -8.34 -4.03
N VAL A 76 11.51 -8.13 -3.89
CA VAL A 76 12.07 -6.99 -3.12
C VAL A 76 11.62 -5.66 -3.72
N GLY A 77 11.63 -5.54 -5.04
CA GLY A 77 11.17 -4.33 -5.73
C GLY A 77 9.70 -4.03 -5.47
N LEU A 78 8.83 -5.05 -5.52
CA LEU A 78 7.41 -4.92 -5.16
C LEU A 78 7.21 -4.56 -3.68
N PHE A 79 7.98 -5.18 -2.79
CA PHE A 79 7.98 -4.83 -1.37
C PHE A 79 8.30 -3.34 -1.18
N THR A 80 9.40 -2.86 -1.76
CA THR A 80 9.81 -1.45 -1.67
C THR A 80 8.79 -0.51 -2.32
N PHE A 81 8.22 -0.88 -3.46
CA PHE A 81 7.17 -0.13 -4.13
C PHE A 81 5.94 0.07 -3.22
N PHE A 82 5.43 -1.01 -2.63
CA PHE A 82 4.27 -0.94 -1.75
C PHE A 82 4.60 -0.26 -0.42
N GLU A 83 5.80 -0.43 0.12
CA GLU A 83 6.29 0.33 1.27
C GLU A 83 6.23 1.83 0.99
N GLY A 84 6.72 2.26 -0.18
CA GLY A 84 6.61 3.64 -0.63
C GLY A 84 5.16 4.14 -0.68
N VAL A 85 4.23 3.37 -1.24
CA VAL A 85 2.80 3.72 -1.29
C VAL A 85 2.19 3.82 0.11
N ILE A 86 2.46 2.85 0.98
CA ILE A 86 1.94 2.82 2.36
C ILE A 86 2.44 4.05 3.12
N GLU A 87 3.74 4.28 3.11
CA GLU A 87 4.38 5.37 3.85
C GLU A 87 4.11 6.76 3.26
N ALA A 88 3.92 6.86 1.92
CA ALA A 88 3.59 8.13 1.28
C ALA A 88 2.15 8.55 1.55
N LEU A 89 1.21 7.63 1.48
CA LEU A 89 -0.20 7.95 1.41
C LEU A 89 -1.02 7.40 2.58
N LEU A 90 -0.86 6.12 2.95
CA LEU A 90 -1.77 5.50 3.90
C LEU A 90 -1.45 5.87 5.34
N ARG A 91 -0.21 5.65 5.77
CA ARG A 91 0.22 5.90 7.14
C ARG A 91 -0.02 7.34 7.63
N PRO A 92 0.34 8.41 6.88
CA PRO A 92 0.14 9.77 7.35
C PRO A 92 -1.33 10.16 7.47
N ASN A 93 -2.20 9.59 6.63
CA ASN A 93 -3.63 9.84 6.67
C ASN A 93 -4.31 9.08 7.82
N VAL A 94 -3.95 7.82 8.01
CA VAL A 94 -4.46 6.99 9.11
C VAL A 94 -4.06 7.58 10.46
N GLY A 95 -2.78 7.93 10.64
CA GLY A 95 -2.30 8.57 11.86
C GLY A 95 -3.06 9.84 12.19
N ALA A 96 -3.28 10.71 11.19
CA ALA A 96 -4.04 11.94 11.37
C ALA A 96 -5.50 11.69 11.79
N VAL A 97 -6.17 10.67 11.24
CA VAL A 97 -7.56 10.35 11.63
C VAL A 97 -7.62 9.76 13.03
N ILE A 98 -6.70 8.87 13.38
CA ILE A 98 -6.61 8.29 14.74
C ILE A 98 -6.43 9.40 15.77
N GLU A 99 -5.52 10.35 15.51
CA GLU A 99 -5.31 11.52 16.35
C GLU A 99 -6.57 12.37 16.46
N GLN A 100 -7.24 12.67 15.35
CA GLN A 100 -8.49 13.42 15.32
C GLN A 100 -9.63 12.73 16.10
N ILE A 101 -9.71 11.41 16.04
CA ILE A 101 -10.68 10.64 16.85
C ILE A 101 -10.34 10.77 18.34
N ARG A 102 -9.08 10.61 18.71
CA ARG A 102 -8.59 10.71 20.09
C ARG A 102 -8.82 12.09 20.70
N ASP A 103 -8.58 13.13 19.92
CA ASP A 103 -8.69 14.53 20.34
C ASP A 103 -10.12 15.10 20.20
N GLY A 104 -11.08 14.31 19.67
CA GLY A 104 -12.43 14.76 19.42
C GLY A 104 -12.56 15.83 18.33
N THR A 105 -11.56 15.96 17.46
CA THR A 105 -11.50 17.00 16.41
C THR A 105 -11.98 16.50 15.04
N LEU A 106 -12.41 15.25 14.94
CA LEU A 106 -12.94 14.68 13.69
C LEU A 106 -14.20 15.41 13.19
N ASP A 107 -14.95 16.07 14.10
CA ASP A 107 -16.10 16.91 13.76
C ASP A 107 -15.78 17.95 12.67
N PHE A 108 -14.59 18.56 12.72
CA PHE A 108 -14.15 19.50 11.70
C PHE A 108 -13.94 18.87 10.31
N VAL A 109 -13.85 17.55 10.22
CA VAL A 109 -13.81 16.82 8.95
C VAL A 109 -15.22 16.45 8.52
N LEU A 110 -16.07 16.00 9.46
CA LEU A 110 -17.42 15.51 9.19
C LEU A 110 -18.38 16.64 8.78
N THR A 111 -18.18 17.87 9.28
CA THR A 111 -18.98 19.04 8.94
C THR A 111 -18.67 19.63 7.55
N LYS A 112 -17.60 19.20 6.89
CA LYS A 112 -17.27 19.70 5.55
C LYS A 112 -18.20 19.08 4.49
N PRO A 113 -18.58 19.85 3.45
CA PRO A 113 -19.43 19.37 2.36
C PRO A 113 -18.63 18.50 1.36
N VAL A 114 -17.85 17.54 1.88
CA VAL A 114 -16.98 16.62 1.14
C VAL A 114 -17.01 15.27 1.83
N ASN A 115 -16.90 14.19 1.08
CA ASN A 115 -16.86 12.85 1.66
C ASN A 115 -15.71 12.73 2.69
N ALA A 116 -16.06 12.38 3.93
CA ALA A 116 -15.11 12.28 5.04
C ALA A 116 -14.03 11.22 4.76
N GLN A 117 -14.39 10.08 4.16
CA GLN A 117 -13.44 9.02 3.79
C GLN A 117 -12.42 9.52 2.77
N PHE A 118 -12.83 10.35 1.80
CA PHE A 118 -11.92 10.97 0.83
C PHE A 118 -10.86 11.84 1.52
N ILE A 119 -11.28 12.70 2.46
CA ILE A 119 -10.35 13.53 3.23
C ILE A 119 -9.46 12.65 4.11
N ALA A 120 -10.05 11.67 4.81
CA ALA A 120 -9.35 10.74 5.68
C ALA A 120 -8.30 9.89 4.94
N SER A 121 -8.47 9.66 3.63
CA SER A 121 -7.59 8.78 2.84
C SER A 121 -6.53 9.51 2.02
N LEU A 122 -6.77 10.77 1.62
CA LEU A 122 -6.00 11.41 0.55
C LEU A 122 -5.48 12.82 0.89
N ARG A 123 -5.70 13.31 2.12
CA ARG A 123 -5.34 14.68 2.50
C ARG A 123 -3.84 14.91 2.61
N ASN A 124 -3.11 13.94 3.13
CA ASN A 124 -1.69 14.02 3.41
C ASN A 124 -0.92 13.16 2.42
N LEU A 125 0.19 13.70 1.90
CA LEU A 125 1.13 12.96 1.05
C LEU A 125 2.54 13.29 1.54
N VAL A 126 3.32 12.25 1.83
CA VAL A 126 4.74 12.35 2.15
C VAL A 126 5.53 12.13 0.87
N ILE A 127 5.94 13.23 0.21
CA ILE A 127 6.43 13.21 -1.18
C ILE A 127 7.75 12.47 -1.31
N TRP A 128 8.67 12.61 -0.35
CA TRP A 128 9.96 11.94 -0.43
C TRP A 128 9.82 10.40 -0.43
N ARG A 129 8.74 9.85 0.11
CA ARG A 129 8.45 8.40 0.05
C ARG A 129 8.14 7.91 -1.38
N LEU A 130 7.85 8.81 -2.30
CA LEU A 130 7.72 8.44 -3.72
C LEU A 130 9.05 7.98 -4.32
N VAL A 131 10.18 8.30 -3.69
CA VAL A 131 11.49 7.75 -4.04
C VAL A 131 11.47 6.22 -3.89
N ASP A 132 10.86 5.68 -2.82
CA ASP A 132 10.73 4.23 -2.62
C ASP A 132 9.89 3.58 -3.73
N VAL A 133 8.82 4.26 -4.18
CA VAL A 133 7.99 3.79 -5.31
C VAL A 133 8.83 3.68 -6.60
N ILE A 134 9.64 4.71 -6.88
CA ILE A 134 10.51 4.74 -8.07
C ILE A 134 11.60 3.67 -7.96
N LEU A 135 12.27 3.58 -6.81
CA LEU A 135 13.32 2.60 -6.55
C LEU A 135 12.77 1.16 -6.66
N GLY A 136 11.60 0.89 -6.08
CA GLY A 136 10.93 -0.40 -6.19
C GLY A 136 10.65 -0.78 -7.64
N MET A 137 10.14 0.16 -8.44
CA MET A 137 9.92 -0.05 -9.88
C MET A 137 11.23 -0.32 -10.64
N MET A 138 12.29 0.43 -10.32
CA MET A 138 13.61 0.22 -10.93
C MET A 138 14.16 -1.17 -10.63
N VAL A 139 14.00 -1.67 -9.39
CA VAL A 139 14.44 -3.02 -9.02
C VAL A 139 13.62 -4.09 -9.73
N ILE A 140 12.30 -3.91 -9.90
CA ILE A 140 11.46 -4.84 -10.67
C ILE A 140 11.96 -4.92 -12.13
N LEU A 141 12.17 -3.76 -12.75
CA LEU A 141 12.66 -3.69 -14.14
C LEU A 141 14.06 -4.28 -14.28
N TYR A 142 14.95 -4.02 -13.32
CA TYR A 142 16.27 -4.60 -13.28
C TYR A 142 16.22 -6.15 -13.14
N GLY A 143 15.43 -6.67 -12.20
CA GLY A 143 15.25 -8.12 -12.04
C GLY A 143 14.72 -8.78 -13.31
N LEU A 144 13.75 -8.13 -13.98
CA LEU A 144 13.20 -8.60 -15.25
C LEU A 144 14.23 -8.59 -16.37
N SER A 145 15.07 -7.55 -16.47
CA SER A 145 16.13 -7.45 -17.49
C SER A 145 17.18 -8.56 -17.34
N GLN A 146 17.48 -8.97 -16.13
CA GLN A 146 18.46 -10.07 -15.86
C GLN A 146 17.93 -11.45 -16.28
N LEU A 147 16.62 -11.61 -16.37
CA LEU A 147 16.02 -12.86 -16.83
C LEU A 147 16.06 -13.03 -18.35
N HIS A 148 16.41 -11.96 -19.09
CA HIS A 148 16.39 -11.94 -20.57
C HIS A 148 15.03 -12.37 -21.17
N VAL A 149 13.95 -12.21 -20.41
CA VAL A 149 12.58 -12.55 -20.85
C VAL A 149 11.79 -11.28 -21.05
N THR A 150 11.14 -11.16 -22.19
CA THR A 150 10.18 -10.09 -22.44
C THR A 150 8.78 -10.58 -22.06
N PRO A 151 8.11 -9.94 -21.08
CA PRO A 151 6.75 -10.34 -20.72
C PRO A 151 5.80 -10.12 -21.89
N THR A 152 4.90 -11.05 -22.09
CA THR A 152 3.81 -10.89 -23.05
C THR A 152 2.83 -9.80 -22.58
N PRO A 153 2.06 -9.16 -23.48
CA PRO A 153 1.03 -8.19 -23.11
C PRO A 153 0.04 -8.74 -22.07
N ALA A 154 -0.30 -10.03 -22.14
CA ALA A 154 -1.17 -10.69 -21.18
C ALA A 154 -0.54 -10.76 -19.78
N GLN A 155 0.75 -11.11 -19.66
CA GLN A 155 1.47 -11.12 -18.38
C GLN A 155 1.54 -9.74 -17.75
N VAL A 156 1.80 -8.71 -18.55
CA VAL A 156 1.78 -7.30 -18.08
C VAL A 156 0.39 -6.91 -17.58
N MET A 157 -0.67 -7.30 -18.31
CA MET A 157 -2.04 -7.03 -17.89
C MET A 157 -2.39 -7.74 -16.57
N PHE A 158 -1.99 -9.02 -16.41
CA PHE A 158 -2.15 -9.74 -15.15
C PHE A 158 -1.36 -9.12 -14.01
N PHE A 159 -0.14 -8.68 -14.26
CA PHE A 159 0.68 -7.95 -13.28
C PHE A 159 -0.03 -6.68 -12.80
N ILE A 160 -0.50 -5.85 -13.73
CA ILE A 160 -1.24 -4.62 -13.39
C ILE A 160 -2.51 -4.94 -12.59
N ALA A 161 -3.26 -5.96 -12.99
CA ALA A 161 -4.46 -6.38 -12.27
C ALA A 161 -4.13 -6.84 -10.84
N MET A 162 -3.02 -7.58 -10.65
CA MET A 162 -2.56 -7.99 -9.32
C MET A 162 -2.08 -6.81 -8.48
N VAL A 163 -1.36 -5.85 -9.06
CA VAL A 163 -0.95 -4.61 -8.37
C VAL A 163 -2.17 -3.80 -7.93
N ILE A 164 -3.19 -3.65 -8.79
CA ILE A 164 -4.44 -2.98 -8.43
C ILE A 164 -5.16 -3.73 -7.29
N SER A 165 -5.25 -5.06 -7.38
CA SER A 165 -5.84 -5.88 -6.31
C SER A 165 -5.08 -5.71 -4.98
N ALA A 166 -3.75 -5.68 -5.02
CA ALA A 166 -2.91 -5.46 -3.86
C ALA A 166 -3.13 -4.06 -3.25
N LEU A 167 -3.20 -3.01 -4.08
CA LEU A 167 -3.52 -1.65 -3.63
C LEU A 167 -4.90 -1.59 -2.95
N MET A 168 -5.90 -2.27 -3.51
CA MET A 168 -7.23 -2.37 -2.91
C MET A 168 -7.18 -3.08 -1.56
N MET A 169 -6.43 -4.19 -1.44
CA MET A 169 -6.29 -4.94 -0.19
C MET A 169 -5.58 -4.11 0.88
N VAL A 170 -4.45 -3.51 0.55
CA VAL A 170 -3.67 -2.66 1.48
C VAL A 170 -4.53 -1.50 1.97
N TYR A 171 -5.17 -0.77 1.06
CA TYR A 171 -6.09 0.31 1.41
C TYR A 171 -7.22 -0.18 2.35
N SER A 172 -7.81 -1.33 2.04
CA SER A 172 -8.91 -1.89 2.84
C SER A 172 -8.49 -2.25 4.26
N ILE A 173 -7.31 -2.85 4.42
CA ILE A 173 -6.75 -3.17 5.74
C ILE A 173 -6.53 -1.88 6.54
N TRP A 174 -5.93 -0.87 5.93
CA TRP A 174 -5.70 0.42 6.57
C TRP A 174 -7.02 1.11 6.95
N LEU A 175 -8.02 1.06 6.09
CA LEU A 175 -9.35 1.62 6.37
C LEU A 175 -10.04 0.88 7.54
N ILE A 176 -9.88 -0.46 7.62
CA ILE A 176 -10.38 -1.25 8.75
C ILE A 176 -9.67 -0.84 10.04
N MET A 177 -8.33 -0.71 10.01
CA MET A 177 -7.54 -0.29 11.18
C MET A 177 -7.98 1.10 11.68
N VAL A 178 -8.15 2.07 10.78
CA VAL A 178 -8.70 3.38 11.16
C VAL A 178 -10.09 3.26 11.76
N SER A 179 -10.94 2.42 11.17
CA SER A 179 -12.31 2.22 11.68
C SER A 179 -12.32 1.64 13.09
N LEU A 180 -11.36 0.80 13.44
CA LEU A 180 -11.23 0.25 14.80
C LEU A 180 -10.87 1.33 15.85
N ALA A 181 -10.31 2.49 15.41
CA ALA A 181 -10.00 3.61 16.32
C ALA A 181 -11.23 4.19 17.03
N PHE A 182 -12.43 3.99 16.48
CA PHE A 182 -13.67 4.45 17.11
C PHE A 182 -14.00 3.67 18.41
N TRP A 183 -13.44 2.47 18.60
CA TRP A 183 -13.67 1.65 19.80
C TRP A 183 -12.41 1.44 20.63
N PHE A 184 -11.23 1.47 19.99
CA PHE A 184 -9.97 1.14 20.65
C PHE A 184 -9.05 2.37 20.69
N VAL A 185 -8.67 2.81 21.88
CA VAL A 185 -7.80 3.99 22.08
C VAL A 185 -6.36 3.74 21.64
N ARG A 186 -5.88 2.48 21.66
CA ARG A 186 -4.49 2.10 21.32
C ARG A 186 -4.45 1.20 20.10
N ILE A 187 -4.48 1.83 18.92
CA ILE A 187 -4.35 1.11 17.64
C ILE A 187 -2.90 1.01 17.18
N ASP A 188 -2.00 1.77 17.79
CA ASP A 188 -0.57 1.75 17.44
C ASP A 188 0.00 0.32 17.43
N ASN A 189 -0.40 -0.52 18.40
CA ASN A 189 0.02 -1.92 18.46
C ASN A 189 -0.45 -2.76 17.26
N ILE A 190 -1.62 -2.45 16.68
CA ILE A 190 -2.15 -3.16 15.50
C ILE A 190 -1.36 -2.74 14.26
N THR A 191 -0.99 -1.47 14.17
CA THR A 191 -0.17 -0.94 13.09
C THR A 191 1.23 -1.57 13.11
N GLU A 192 1.87 -1.66 14.29
CA GLU A 192 3.15 -2.34 14.46
C GLU A 192 3.08 -3.82 14.10
N LEU A 193 1.99 -4.50 14.48
CA LEU A 193 1.76 -5.90 14.11
C LEU A 193 1.64 -6.06 12.58
N PHE A 194 0.94 -5.14 11.90
CA PHE A 194 0.87 -5.14 10.45
C PHE A 194 2.27 -5.05 9.83
N TYR A 195 3.12 -4.11 10.30
CA TYR A 195 4.48 -3.98 9.80
C TYR A 195 5.34 -5.20 10.06
N ALA A 196 5.20 -5.86 11.21
CA ALA A 196 5.91 -7.10 11.50
C ALA A 196 5.57 -8.21 10.48
N PHE A 197 4.31 -8.34 10.08
CA PHE A 197 3.92 -9.24 9.01
C PHE A 197 4.36 -8.75 7.64
N TYR A 198 4.28 -7.44 7.39
CA TYR A 198 4.67 -6.84 6.12
C TYR A 198 6.14 -7.11 5.79
N GLU A 199 7.04 -7.03 6.78
CA GLU A 199 8.46 -7.36 6.63
C GLU A 199 8.70 -8.78 6.08
N ALA A 200 7.84 -9.74 6.37
CA ALA A 200 7.92 -11.07 5.79
C ALA A 200 7.73 -11.07 4.26
N GLY A 201 7.08 -10.05 3.71
CA GLY A 201 6.85 -9.86 2.28
C GLY A 201 8.09 -9.49 1.47
N ARG A 202 9.19 -9.16 2.13
CA ARG A 202 10.51 -8.95 1.49
C ARG A 202 11.01 -10.20 0.80
N TYR A 203 10.54 -11.36 1.23
CA TYR A 203 10.84 -12.66 0.65
C TYR A 203 9.60 -13.28 0.00
N PRO A 204 9.76 -14.11 -1.05
CA PRO A 204 8.64 -14.82 -1.65
C PRO A 204 7.88 -15.65 -0.61
N VAL A 205 6.55 -15.45 -0.51
CA VAL A 205 5.73 -16.14 0.50
C VAL A 205 5.74 -17.65 0.34
N THR A 206 6.11 -18.17 -0.82
CA THR A 206 6.25 -19.61 -1.10
C THR A 206 7.34 -20.31 -0.29
N ILE A 207 8.32 -19.56 0.27
CA ILE A 207 9.35 -20.15 1.15
C ILE A 207 8.82 -20.51 2.54
N TYR A 208 7.77 -19.84 2.98
CA TYR A 208 7.11 -20.13 4.26
C TYR A 208 6.25 -21.38 4.15
N ARG A 209 6.08 -22.09 5.27
CA ARG A 209 5.35 -23.37 5.33
C ARG A 209 4.23 -23.32 6.38
N GLY A 210 3.25 -24.21 6.21
CA GLY A 210 2.18 -24.41 7.19
C GLY A 210 1.38 -23.14 7.48
N VAL A 211 1.11 -22.91 8.77
CA VAL A 211 0.27 -21.81 9.26
C VAL A 211 0.79 -20.43 8.84
N VAL A 212 2.12 -20.22 8.86
CA VAL A 212 2.72 -18.92 8.49
C VAL A 212 2.37 -18.55 7.04
N ARG A 213 2.46 -19.49 6.11
CA ARG A 213 2.07 -19.26 4.71
C ARG A 213 0.60 -18.89 4.57
N VAL A 214 -0.28 -19.56 5.31
CA VAL A 214 -1.72 -19.26 5.32
C VAL A 214 -1.99 -17.87 5.87
N LEU A 215 -1.36 -17.50 6.99
CA LEU A 215 -1.48 -16.17 7.58
C LEU A 215 -1.04 -15.07 6.61
N LEU A 216 0.13 -15.23 5.97
CA LEU A 216 0.70 -14.27 5.01
C LEU A 216 -0.04 -14.25 3.67
N THR A 217 -0.93 -15.21 3.42
CA THR A 217 -1.72 -15.23 2.18
C THR A 217 -3.13 -14.67 2.38
N PHE A 218 -3.78 -14.97 3.52
CA PHE A 218 -5.21 -14.69 3.69
C PHE A 218 -5.54 -13.71 4.82
N ILE A 219 -4.74 -13.63 5.88
CA ILE A 219 -5.02 -12.72 7.01
C ILE A 219 -4.34 -11.38 6.81
N VAL A 220 -3.03 -11.38 6.59
CA VAL A 220 -2.31 -10.22 6.11
C VAL A 220 -1.86 -10.57 4.69
N PRO A 221 -2.58 -10.16 3.63
CA PRO A 221 -2.46 -10.74 2.29
C PRO A 221 -1.15 -10.33 1.59
N ILE A 222 -0.02 -10.59 2.25
CA ILE A 222 1.34 -10.24 1.80
C ILE A 222 1.68 -10.94 0.47
N ALA A 223 1.21 -12.19 0.29
CA ALA A 223 1.41 -12.91 -0.97
C ALA A 223 0.82 -12.14 -2.17
N PHE A 224 -0.32 -11.47 -1.99
CA PHE A 224 -0.94 -10.65 -3.02
C PHE A 224 -0.21 -9.33 -3.26
N ILE A 225 0.52 -8.83 -2.27
CA ILE A 225 1.27 -7.57 -2.38
C ILE A 225 2.58 -7.80 -3.16
N THR A 226 3.27 -8.91 -2.95
CA THR A 226 4.61 -9.11 -3.51
C THR A 226 4.72 -10.34 -4.41
N THR A 227 4.38 -11.51 -3.90
CA THR A 227 4.66 -12.80 -4.58
C THR A 227 3.78 -13.01 -5.81
N PHE A 228 2.49 -12.75 -5.74
CA PHE A 228 1.58 -13.00 -6.86
C PHE A 228 1.73 -12.01 -8.01
N PRO A 229 1.94 -10.69 -7.80
CA PRO A 229 2.28 -9.79 -8.89
C PRO A 229 3.59 -10.20 -9.59
N ALA A 230 4.64 -10.57 -8.84
CA ALA A 230 5.87 -11.07 -9.44
C ALA A 230 5.63 -12.36 -10.26
N SER A 231 4.84 -13.29 -9.72
CA SER A 231 4.47 -14.54 -10.40
C SER A 231 3.66 -14.30 -11.67
N ALA A 232 2.79 -13.28 -11.67
CA ALA A 232 2.01 -12.88 -12.85
C ALA A 232 2.91 -12.39 -13.97
N LEU A 233 3.90 -11.54 -13.65
CA LEU A 233 4.84 -11.02 -14.63
C LEU A 233 5.75 -12.11 -15.21
N LEU A 234 6.04 -13.16 -14.42
CA LEU A 234 6.81 -14.33 -14.83
C LEU A 234 5.95 -15.39 -15.57
N GLY A 235 4.65 -15.18 -15.73
CA GLY A 235 3.75 -16.13 -16.37
C GLY A 235 3.50 -17.41 -15.57
N ARG A 236 3.71 -17.36 -14.25
CA ARG A 236 3.52 -18.51 -13.33
C ARG A 236 2.20 -18.46 -12.57
N LEU A 237 1.46 -17.35 -12.69
CA LEU A 237 0.18 -17.19 -12.01
C LEU A 237 -0.94 -17.80 -12.88
N ASP A 238 -1.66 -18.75 -12.33
CA ASP A 238 -2.83 -19.33 -12.97
C ASP A 238 -4.06 -18.41 -12.86
N MET A 239 -4.96 -18.50 -13.83
CA MET A 239 -6.16 -17.66 -13.92
C MET A 239 -7.07 -17.82 -12.69
N THR A 240 -7.13 -19.02 -12.10
CA THR A 240 -7.94 -19.29 -10.91
C THR A 240 -7.45 -18.50 -9.71
N THR A 241 -6.13 -18.55 -9.42
CA THR A 241 -5.52 -17.79 -8.33
C THR A 241 -5.68 -16.28 -8.55
N ALA A 242 -5.50 -15.81 -9.79
CA ALA A 242 -5.71 -14.39 -10.13
C ALA A 242 -7.15 -13.96 -9.86
N SER A 243 -8.13 -14.75 -10.29
CA SER A 243 -9.57 -14.46 -10.12
C SER A 243 -9.98 -14.48 -8.64
N ILE A 244 -9.51 -15.46 -7.87
CA ILE A 244 -9.73 -15.54 -6.41
C ILE A 244 -9.14 -14.30 -5.73
N GLY A 245 -7.91 -13.91 -6.11
CA GLY A 245 -7.24 -12.73 -5.58
C GLY A 245 -8.02 -11.44 -5.83
N PHE A 246 -8.50 -11.26 -7.04
CA PHE A 246 -9.31 -10.10 -7.40
C PHE A 246 -10.66 -10.09 -6.66
N ALA A 247 -11.35 -11.23 -6.59
CA ALA A 247 -12.60 -11.36 -5.86
C ALA A 247 -12.41 -11.07 -4.36
N PHE A 248 -11.31 -11.56 -3.76
CA PHE A 248 -10.96 -11.29 -2.37
C PHE A 248 -10.67 -9.79 -2.15
N ALA A 249 -9.90 -9.16 -3.04
CA ALA A 249 -9.63 -7.72 -2.98
C ALA A 249 -10.91 -6.89 -3.04
N LEU A 250 -11.81 -7.22 -3.96
CA LEU A 250 -13.10 -6.55 -4.12
C LEU A 250 -14.00 -6.75 -2.89
N GLY A 251 -14.08 -7.98 -2.38
CA GLY A 251 -14.85 -8.30 -1.16
C GLY A 251 -14.34 -7.52 0.05
N LEU A 252 -13.02 -7.51 0.25
CA LEU A 252 -12.38 -6.77 1.33
C LEU A 252 -12.58 -5.25 1.20
N PHE A 253 -12.51 -4.72 -0.03
CA PHE A 253 -12.77 -3.31 -0.30
C PHE A 253 -14.22 -2.91 0.00
N ILE A 254 -15.20 -3.73 -0.42
CA ILE A 254 -16.61 -3.49 -0.11
C ILE A 254 -16.85 -3.56 1.40
N PHE A 255 -16.26 -4.57 2.06
CA PHE A 255 -16.37 -4.73 3.51
C PHE A 255 -15.78 -3.53 4.25
N SER A 256 -14.57 -3.11 3.92
CA SER A 256 -13.88 -1.99 4.59
C SER A 256 -14.64 -0.68 4.46
N ASN A 257 -15.21 -0.40 3.28
CA ASN A 257 -16.03 0.80 3.06
C ASN A 257 -17.34 0.77 3.88
N ARG A 258 -17.99 -0.40 3.97
CA ARG A 258 -19.19 -0.55 4.81
C ARG A 258 -18.85 -0.45 6.29
N PHE A 259 -17.73 -1.02 6.70
CA PHE A 259 -17.26 -0.99 8.08
C PHE A 259 -16.88 0.43 8.51
N TRP A 260 -16.23 1.22 7.66
CA TRP A 260 -15.98 2.64 7.89
C TRP A 260 -17.27 3.43 8.12
N ASN A 261 -18.25 3.27 7.22
CA ASN A 261 -19.54 3.96 7.35
C ASN A 261 -20.34 3.52 8.59
N PHE A 262 -20.18 2.26 9.01
CA PHE A 262 -20.74 1.77 10.26
C PHE A 262 -20.03 2.40 11.46
N ALA A 263 -18.70 2.41 11.46
CA ALA A 263 -17.87 2.95 12.53
C ALA A 263 -18.14 4.45 12.79
N LEU A 264 -18.35 5.23 11.72
CA LEU A 264 -18.70 6.65 11.85
C LEU A 264 -19.96 6.91 12.70
N ARG A 265 -20.90 5.95 12.79
CA ARG A 265 -22.11 6.09 13.61
C ARG A 265 -21.84 5.99 15.11
N TYR A 266 -20.69 5.45 15.49
CA TYR A 266 -20.27 5.29 16.88
C TYR A 266 -19.33 6.43 17.34
N TYR A 267 -19.02 7.36 16.45
CA TYR A 267 -18.26 8.54 16.85
C TYR A 267 -19.09 9.43 17.76
N SER A 268 -18.63 9.65 18.97
CA SER A 268 -19.16 10.63 19.90
C SER A 268 -18.23 11.84 19.93
N SER A 269 -18.78 13.03 19.69
CA SER A 269 -18.03 14.28 19.78
C SER A 269 -17.56 14.52 21.23
N ALA A 270 -16.38 15.12 21.39
CA ALA A 270 -15.89 15.54 22.70
C ALA A 270 -16.74 16.67 23.33
N SER A 271 -17.67 17.24 22.57
CA SER A 271 -18.59 18.31 23.00
C SER A 271 -19.98 17.81 23.42
N SER A 272 -20.22 16.50 23.43
CA SER A 272 -21.51 15.92 23.85
C SER A 272 -21.46 15.41 25.29
#